data_f241e1b6dd7a68ca235cb3256610274a
#
_entry.id   f241e1b6dd7a68ca235cb3256610274a
#
_cell.length_a   1.000
_cell.length_b   1.000
_cell.length_c   1.000
_cell.angle_alpha   90.00
_cell.angle_beta   90.00
_cell.angle_gamma   90.00
#
_symmetry.space_group_name_H-M   'P 1'
#
loop_
_entity.id
_entity.type
_entity.pdbx_description
1 polymer ?
#
loop_
_entity_poly.entity_id
_entity_poly.type
_entity_poly.pdbx_seq_one_letter_code
_entity_poly.pdbx_strand_id
1 'polypeptide(L)'
;LGSRGLGDVYKRQGLGGMDWHELFTDPHLQALIGQGLQNNTDYQSAQLRVEEAEATLLSAKLAFLPSFTLAPQGTVSSFDSHKATQTYSLPVTASWELDIFGRMRNAKKQSKALYAQSRDYRQAVRTQLIAGIANTYYTLLMLDEQLAISRQTEETWKAVSYTHLRAHET
;
A
#
# COMPACT_ATOMS: atom_id res chain seq x y z
N LEU A 1 14.74 3.02 -36.48
CA LEU A 1 15.68 2.91 -35.35
C LEU A 1 15.34 4.01 -34.34
N GLY A 2 14.53 3.78 -33.38
CA GLY A 2 14.82 3.41 -32.04
C GLY A 2 14.39 4.48 -31.06
N SER A 3 13.06 4.78 -30.84
CA SER A 3 12.59 5.58 -29.69
C SER A 3 12.35 4.74 -28.40
N ARG A 4 12.74 3.46 -28.41
CA ARG A 4 12.54 2.52 -27.27
C ARG A 4 13.60 2.62 -26.15
N GLY A 5 14.75 3.23 -26.39
CA GLY A 5 15.86 3.21 -25.43
C GLY A 5 15.89 4.34 -24.41
N LEU A 6 15.33 5.53 -24.72
CA LEU A 6 15.40 6.69 -23.83
C LEU A 6 14.37 6.62 -22.69
N GLY A 7 13.18 6.08 -22.92
CA GLY A 7 12.16 5.96 -21.88
C GLY A 7 12.50 4.96 -20.79
N ASP A 8 13.24 3.89 -21.11
CA ASP A 8 13.67 2.87 -20.13
C ASP A 8 14.88 3.34 -19.29
N VAL A 9 15.74 4.20 -19.86
CA VAL A 9 16.89 4.78 -19.14
C VAL A 9 16.41 5.80 -18.11
N TYR A 10 15.43 6.63 -18.43
CA TYR A 10 14.85 7.58 -17.48
C TYR A 10 14.03 6.90 -16.36
N LYS A 11 13.42 5.74 -16.62
CA LYS A 11 12.73 4.96 -15.57
C LYS A 11 13.69 4.31 -14.57
N ARG A 12 14.93 4.06 -14.95
CA ARG A 12 15.96 3.45 -14.07
C ARG A 12 16.76 4.46 -13.25
N GLN A 13 16.73 5.74 -13.60
CA GLN A 13 17.49 6.80 -12.93
C GLN A 13 16.68 7.59 -11.89
N GLY A 14 15.39 7.32 -11.72
CA GLY A 14 14.62 7.91 -10.63
C GLY A 14 14.97 7.25 -9.29
N LEU A 15 15.26 8.04 -8.25
CA LEU A 15 15.43 7.57 -6.86
C LEU A 15 14.31 6.62 -6.39
N GLY A 16 13.13 6.67 -7.01
CA GLY A 16 12.01 5.78 -6.72
C GLY A 16 12.18 4.33 -7.15
N GLY A 17 13.21 3.99 -7.95
CA GLY A 17 13.54 2.62 -8.36
C GLY A 17 14.73 2.01 -7.61
N MET A 18 15.48 2.80 -6.82
CA MET A 18 16.58 2.29 -6.01
C MET A 18 16.06 1.57 -4.76
N ASP A 19 16.78 0.55 -4.34
CA ASP A 19 16.47 -0.08 -3.05
C ASP A 19 16.87 0.88 -1.93
N TRP A 20 15.93 1.16 -1.04
CA TRP A 20 16.17 2.04 0.10
C TRP A 20 17.26 1.53 1.05
N HIS A 21 17.57 0.22 1.01
CA HIS A 21 18.70 -0.36 1.74
C HIS A 21 20.06 0.09 1.19
N GLU A 22 20.13 0.40 -0.10
CA GLU A 22 21.34 0.96 -0.72
C GLU A 22 21.50 2.46 -0.42
N LEU A 23 20.35 3.15 -0.26
CA LEU A 23 20.34 4.59 0.03
C LEU A 23 20.66 4.89 1.49
N PHE A 24 20.14 4.09 2.42
CA PHE A 24 20.33 4.27 3.86
C PHE A 24 21.18 3.12 4.41
N THR A 25 22.46 3.42 4.71
CA THR A 25 23.44 2.42 5.18
C THR A 25 23.44 2.20 6.69
N ASP A 26 22.75 3.06 7.45
CA ASP A 26 22.63 2.95 8.90
C ASP A 26 21.70 1.78 9.29
N PRO A 27 22.19 0.76 10.02
CA PRO A 27 21.39 -0.41 10.39
C PRO A 27 20.25 -0.08 11.35
N HIS A 28 20.37 0.94 12.20
CA HIS A 28 19.30 1.37 13.09
C HIS A 28 18.15 1.98 12.29
N LEU A 29 18.47 2.85 11.33
CA LEU A 29 17.47 3.43 10.43
C LEU A 29 16.78 2.35 9.58
N GLN A 30 17.54 1.38 9.07
CA GLN A 30 16.99 0.27 8.31
C GLN A 30 16.00 -0.55 9.13
N ALA A 31 16.33 -0.84 10.39
CA ALA A 31 15.42 -1.55 11.29
C ALA A 31 14.13 -0.77 11.55
N LEU A 32 14.22 0.56 11.77
CA LEU A 32 13.06 1.42 11.96
C LEU A 32 12.16 1.49 10.72
N ILE A 33 12.75 1.62 9.52
CA ILE A 33 12.00 1.60 8.26
C ILE A 33 11.30 0.26 8.09
N GLY A 34 11.98 -0.86 8.36
CA GLY A 34 11.39 -2.20 8.31
C GLY A 34 10.18 -2.35 9.23
N GLN A 35 10.29 -1.90 10.48
CA GLN A 35 9.17 -1.90 11.44
C GLN A 35 8.03 -0.98 10.99
N GLY A 36 8.36 0.20 10.46
CA GLY A 36 7.37 1.13 9.92
C GLY A 36 6.57 0.53 8.78
N LEU A 37 7.24 -0.11 7.81
CA LEU A 37 6.58 -0.77 6.68
C LEU A 37 5.69 -1.95 7.10
N GLN A 38 6.03 -2.65 8.18
CA GLN A 38 5.22 -3.75 8.68
C GLN A 38 3.99 -3.31 9.48
N ASN A 39 4.10 -2.23 10.24
CA ASN A 39 3.09 -1.84 11.23
C ASN A 39 2.28 -0.60 10.82
N ASN A 40 2.62 0.09 9.74
CA ASN A 40 1.89 1.29 9.33
C ASN A 40 0.56 0.93 8.67
N THR A 41 -0.53 1.44 9.24
CA THR A 41 -1.91 1.18 8.79
C THR A 41 -2.20 1.75 7.41
N ASP A 42 -1.62 2.90 7.05
CA ASP A 42 -1.83 3.53 5.74
C ASP A 42 -1.19 2.69 4.63
N TYR A 43 0.01 2.16 4.89
CA TYR A 43 0.67 1.26 3.95
C TYR A 43 -0.05 -0.07 3.80
N GLN A 44 -0.54 -0.66 4.91
CA GLN A 44 -1.37 -1.87 4.88
C GLN A 44 -2.68 -1.63 4.11
N SER A 45 -3.35 -0.49 4.35
CA SER A 45 -4.55 -0.10 3.60
C SER A 45 -4.27 0.07 2.11
N ALA A 46 -3.11 0.63 1.74
CA ALA A 46 -2.71 0.74 0.35
C ALA A 46 -2.45 -0.63 -0.30
N GLN A 47 -1.94 -1.62 0.44
CA GLN A 47 -1.80 -3.01 -0.03
C GLN A 47 -3.16 -3.65 -0.28
N LEU A 48 -4.09 -3.55 0.67
CA LEU A 48 -5.45 -4.08 0.52
C LEU A 48 -6.20 -3.47 -0.68
N ARG A 49 -6.00 -2.18 -0.94
CA ARG A 49 -6.56 -1.53 -2.14
C ARG A 49 -6.02 -2.11 -3.45
N VAL A 50 -4.78 -2.55 -3.47
CA VAL A 50 -4.21 -3.24 -4.64
C VAL A 50 -4.88 -4.59 -4.84
N GLU A 51 -5.09 -5.36 -3.77
CA GLU A 51 -5.77 -6.66 -3.81
C GLU A 51 -7.25 -6.52 -4.25
N GLU A 52 -7.95 -5.50 -3.74
CA GLU A 52 -9.32 -5.17 -4.15
C GLU A 52 -9.39 -4.83 -5.65
N ALA A 53 -8.48 -3.99 -6.13
CA ALA A 53 -8.43 -3.62 -7.55
C ALA A 53 -8.05 -4.82 -8.45
N GLU A 54 -7.22 -5.75 -7.96
CA GLU A 54 -6.90 -6.99 -8.65
C GLU A 54 -8.12 -7.92 -8.74
N ALA A 55 -8.85 -8.09 -7.65
CA ALA A 55 -10.09 -8.87 -7.62
C ALA A 55 -11.15 -8.27 -8.57
N THR A 56 -11.27 -6.95 -8.60
CA THR A 56 -12.16 -6.24 -9.53
C THR A 56 -11.75 -6.45 -10.99
N LEU A 57 -10.46 -6.43 -11.29
CA LEU A 57 -9.95 -6.74 -12.63
C LEU A 57 -10.22 -8.20 -12.99
N LEU A 58 -10.06 -9.14 -12.06
CA LEU A 58 -10.38 -10.54 -12.27
C LEU A 58 -11.88 -10.72 -12.58
N SER A 59 -12.76 -10.08 -11.81
CA SER A 59 -14.20 -10.08 -12.06
C SER A 59 -14.53 -9.55 -13.46
N ALA A 60 -13.92 -8.44 -13.88
CA ALA A 60 -14.09 -7.90 -15.22
C ALA A 60 -13.56 -8.82 -16.35
N LYS A 61 -12.56 -9.67 -16.06
CA LYS A 61 -12.11 -10.70 -17.00
C LYS A 61 -13.07 -11.88 -17.07
N LEU A 62 -13.58 -12.33 -15.92
CA LEU A 62 -14.50 -13.45 -15.82
C LEU A 62 -15.89 -13.13 -16.40
N ALA A 63 -16.27 -11.85 -16.48
CA ALA A 63 -17.51 -11.42 -17.10
C ALA A 63 -17.64 -11.81 -18.60
N PHE A 64 -16.55 -12.15 -19.27
CA PHE A 64 -16.57 -12.67 -20.64
C PHE A 64 -16.93 -14.17 -20.73
N LEU A 65 -16.97 -14.87 -19.60
CA LEU A 65 -17.33 -16.28 -19.55
C LEU A 65 -18.83 -16.45 -19.37
N PRO A 66 -19.43 -17.55 -19.87
CA PRO A 66 -20.82 -17.87 -19.57
C PRO A 66 -21.01 -18.11 -18.06
N SER A 67 -22.12 -17.63 -17.52
CA SER A 67 -22.54 -17.93 -16.14
C SER A 67 -23.47 -19.13 -16.12
N PHE A 68 -23.26 -20.01 -15.13
CA PHE A 68 -24.12 -21.17 -14.88
C PHE A 68 -24.76 -21.00 -13.51
N THR A 69 -26.10 -21.10 -13.49
CA THR A 69 -26.85 -21.02 -12.23
C THR A 69 -27.57 -22.34 -12.02
N LEU A 70 -27.35 -22.92 -10.86
CA LEU A 70 -28.05 -24.11 -10.38
C LEU A 70 -29.00 -23.67 -9.25
N ALA A 71 -30.30 -23.83 -9.40
CA ALA A 71 -31.30 -23.41 -8.45
C ALA A 71 -32.22 -24.58 -8.03
N PRO A 72 -31.77 -25.45 -7.11
CA PRO A 72 -32.59 -26.52 -6.61
C PRO A 72 -33.85 -25.97 -5.93
N GLN A 73 -35.01 -26.49 -6.30
CA GLN A 73 -36.30 -26.10 -5.73
C GLN A 73 -37.05 -27.35 -5.27
N GLY A 74 -37.66 -27.27 -4.09
CA GLY A 74 -38.55 -28.29 -3.57
C GLY A 74 -39.85 -27.64 -3.12
N THR A 75 -40.99 -28.14 -3.63
CA THR A 75 -42.30 -27.68 -3.23
C THR A 75 -43.07 -28.83 -2.62
N VAL A 76 -43.64 -28.61 -1.44
CA VAL A 76 -44.55 -29.53 -0.77
C VAL A 76 -45.92 -28.87 -0.78
N SER A 77 -46.88 -29.47 -1.47
CA SER A 77 -48.28 -29.02 -1.48
C SER A 77 -49.15 -30.07 -0.86
N SER A 78 -49.97 -29.68 0.14
CA SER A 78 -50.99 -30.47 0.74
C SER A 78 -52.32 -29.73 0.65
N PHE A 79 -53.34 -30.37 0.12
CA PHE A 79 -54.67 -29.79 0.00
C PHE A 79 -55.69 -30.76 0.60
N ASP A 80 -56.45 -30.29 1.59
CA ASP A 80 -57.62 -30.90 2.18
C ASP A 80 -57.54 -32.43 2.40
N SER A 81 -56.80 -32.89 3.39
CA SER A 81 -56.68 -34.29 3.83
C SER A 81 -56.08 -35.29 2.82
N HIS A 82 -55.61 -34.85 1.68
CA HIS A 82 -54.88 -35.68 0.70
C HIS A 82 -53.38 -35.76 1.02
N LYS A 83 -52.76 -36.87 0.60
CA LYS A 83 -51.31 -37.05 0.77
C LYS A 83 -50.55 -35.88 0.16
N ALA A 84 -49.60 -35.29 0.92
CA ALA A 84 -48.76 -34.22 0.47
C ALA A 84 -48.01 -34.62 -0.83
N THR A 85 -48.14 -33.83 -1.85
CA THR A 85 -47.37 -34.00 -3.10
C THR A 85 -46.04 -33.23 -2.95
N GLN A 86 -44.94 -33.95 -3.15
CA GLN A 86 -43.60 -33.38 -3.13
C GLN A 86 -43.09 -33.32 -4.57
N THR A 87 -42.70 -32.12 -4.99
CA THR A 87 -42.08 -31.91 -6.30
C THR A 87 -40.70 -31.33 -6.12
N TYR A 88 -39.69 -31.99 -6.69
CA TYR A 88 -38.32 -31.51 -6.72
C TYR A 88 -37.93 -31.15 -8.15
N SER A 89 -37.39 -29.97 -8.34
CA SER A 89 -36.85 -29.53 -9.61
C SER A 89 -35.42 -29.02 -9.46
N LEU A 90 -34.57 -29.31 -10.41
CA LEU A 90 -33.20 -28.92 -10.46
C LEU A 90 -32.94 -28.19 -11.78
N PRO A 91 -33.40 -26.94 -11.94
CA PRO A 91 -33.13 -26.18 -13.15
C PRO A 91 -31.64 -25.74 -13.19
N VAL A 92 -31.02 -25.98 -14.34
CA VAL A 92 -29.71 -25.47 -14.71
C VAL A 92 -29.90 -24.43 -15.80
N THR A 93 -29.51 -23.21 -15.53
CA THR A 93 -29.56 -22.11 -16.50
C THR A 93 -28.14 -21.68 -16.88
N ALA A 94 -27.86 -21.61 -18.18
CA ALA A 94 -26.66 -21.03 -18.71
C ALA A 94 -26.97 -19.70 -19.39
N SER A 95 -26.28 -18.62 -19.03
CA SER A 95 -26.42 -17.32 -19.67
C SER A 95 -25.06 -16.78 -20.11
N TRP A 96 -25.01 -16.22 -21.31
CA TRP A 96 -23.80 -15.64 -21.88
C TRP A 96 -24.12 -14.32 -22.56
N GLU A 97 -23.40 -13.27 -22.16
CA GLU A 97 -23.51 -11.93 -22.73
C GLU A 97 -22.41 -11.70 -23.77
N LEU A 98 -22.81 -11.47 -25.02
CA LEU A 98 -21.88 -11.14 -26.09
C LEU A 98 -21.61 -9.62 -26.11
N ASP A 99 -20.34 -9.23 -26.06
CA ASP A 99 -19.92 -7.81 -26.03
C ASP A 99 -19.86 -7.20 -27.44
N ILE A 100 -21.03 -6.97 -28.04
CA ILE A 100 -21.13 -6.41 -29.39
C ILE A 100 -20.70 -4.93 -29.41
N PHE A 101 -21.08 -4.15 -28.41
CA PHE A 101 -20.80 -2.70 -28.33
C PHE A 101 -19.55 -2.35 -27.53
N GLY A 102 -18.77 -3.29 -27.05
CA GLY A 102 -17.52 -3.06 -26.34
C GLY A 102 -17.66 -2.59 -24.90
N ARG A 103 -18.86 -2.73 -24.27
CA ARG A 103 -19.11 -2.38 -22.88
C ARG A 103 -18.18 -3.12 -21.92
N MET A 104 -18.10 -4.43 -22.07
CA MET A 104 -17.28 -5.30 -21.21
C MET A 104 -15.77 -5.09 -21.49
N ARG A 105 -15.38 -4.88 -22.75
CA ARG A 105 -13.99 -4.55 -23.12
C ARG A 105 -13.55 -3.22 -22.47
N ASN A 106 -14.41 -2.21 -22.48
CA ASN A 106 -14.12 -0.92 -21.85
C ASN A 106 -14.08 -1.04 -20.32
N ALA A 107 -14.99 -1.79 -19.69
CA ALA A 107 -14.98 -2.07 -18.26
C ALA A 107 -13.68 -2.80 -17.82
N LYS A 108 -13.22 -3.79 -18.58
CA LYS A 108 -11.95 -4.48 -18.33
C LYS A 108 -10.75 -3.52 -18.49
N LYS A 109 -10.76 -2.64 -19.50
CA LYS A 109 -9.72 -1.62 -19.70
C LYS A 109 -9.68 -0.63 -18.53
N GLN A 110 -10.83 -0.20 -18.05
CA GLN A 110 -10.97 0.66 -16.88
C GLN A 110 -10.42 -0.03 -15.62
N SER A 111 -10.85 -1.26 -15.33
CA SER A 111 -10.36 -2.03 -14.18
C SER A 111 -8.86 -2.25 -14.23
N LYS A 112 -8.29 -2.47 -15.42
CA LYS A 112 -6.82 -2.57 -15.61
C LYS A 112 -6.11 -1.26 -15.28
N ALA A 113 -6.69 -0.12 -15.66
CA ALA A 113 -6.13 1.19 -15.33
C ALA A 113 -6.21 1.49 -13.82
N LEU A 114 -7.33 1.16 -13.17
CA LEU A 114 -7.50 1.29 -11.71
C LEU A 114 -6.52 0.39 -10.94
N TYR A 115 -6.28 -0.83 -11.40
CA TYR A 115 -5.27 -1.72 -10.83
C TYR A 115 -3.85 -1.13 -10.94
N ALA A 116 -3.49 -0.55 -12.09
CA ALA A 116 -2.21 0.13 -12.24
C ALA A 116 -2.11 1.35 -11.30
N GLN A 117 -3.15 2.17 -11.22
CA GLN A 117 -3.24 3.31 -10.30
C GLN A 117 -3.06 2.90 -8.84
N SER A 118 -3.71 1.81 -8.40
CA SER A 118 -3.59 1.34 -7.01
C SER A 118 -2.17 0.90 -6.67
N ARG A 119 -1.45 0.28 -7.61
CA ARG A 119 -0.04 -0.08 -7.46
C ARG A 119 0.87 1.14 -7.34
N ASP A 120 0.65 2.15 -8.17
CA ASP A 120 1.41 3.40 -8.14
C ASP A 120 1.14 4.17 -6.84
N TYR A 121 -0.11 4.19 -6.38
CA TYR A 121 -0.50 4.76 -5.08
C TYR A 121 0.20 4.05 -3.91
N ARG A 122 0.21 2.72 -3.88
CA ARG A 122 0.94 1.96 -2.85
C ARG A 122 2.43 2.31 -2.85
N GLN A 123 3.04 2.47 -4.03
CA GLN A 123 4.44 2.86 -4.14
C GLN A 123 4.67 4.28 -3.60
N ALA A 124 3.77 5.21 -3.88
CA ALA A 124 3.83 6.58 -3.35
C ALA A 124 3.75 6.60 -1.81
N VAL A 125 2.79 5.87 -1.22
CA VAL A 125 2.64 5.74 0.24
C VAL A 125 3.89 5.12 0.86
N ARG A 126 4.46 4.07 0.25
CA ARG A 126 5.71 3.45 0.70
C ARG A 126 6.86 4.46 0.73
N THR A 127 7.05 5.19 -0.35
CA THR A 127 8.12 6.18 -0.47
C THR A 127 7.97 7.31 0.55
N GLN A 128 6.74 7.80 0.74
CA GLN A 128 6.44 8.85 1.72
C GLN A 128 6.71 8.38 3.15
N LEU A 129 6.35 7.14 3.49
CA LEU A 129 6.60 6.55 4.80
C LEU A 129 8.10 6.43 5.08
N ILE A 130 8.88 5.90 4.13
CA ILE A 130 10.34 5.78 4.24
C ILE A 130 10.98 7.16 4.43
N ALA A 131 10.59 8.15 3.62
CA ALA A 131 11.11 9.52 3.72
C ALA A 131 10.75 10.16 5.07
N GLY A 132 9.53 9.94 5.56
CA GLY A 132 9.08 10.44 6.86
C GLY A 132 9.91 9.88 8.03
N ILE A 133 10.14 8.57 8.04
CA ILE A 133 10.95 7.90 9.05
C ILE A 133 12.41 8.42 9.01
N ALA A 134 13.00 8.48 7.82
CA ALA A 134 14.38 8.95 7.64
C ALA A 134 14.54 10.41 8.10
N ASN A 135 13.64 11.30 7.70
CA ASN A 135 13.67 12.70 8.13
C ASN A 135 13.56 12.85 9.65
N THR A 136 12.65 12.09 10.27
CA THR A 136 12.48 12.13 11.73
C THR A 136 13.72 11.59 12.44
N TYR A 137 14.32 10.52 11.95
CA TYR A 137 15.53 9.92 12.48
C TYR A 137 16.72 10.91 12.47
N TYR A 138 17.00 11.52 11.31
CA TYR A 138 18.09 12.49 11.20
C TYR A 138 17.81 13.78 11.97
N THR A 139 16.56 14.20 12.08
CA THR A 139 16.18 15.32 12.95
C THR A 139 16.47 15.02 14.41
N LEU A 140 16.17 13.80 14.86
CA LEU A 140 16.47 13.37 16.22
C LEU A 140 17.98 13.37 16.50
N LEU A 141 18.79 12.80 15.59
CA LEU A 141 20.24 12.83 15.71
C LEU A 141 20.80 14.25 15.78
N MET A 142 20.28 15.16 14.97
CA MET A 142 20.66 16.57 15.01
C MET A 142 20.34 17.21 16.36
N LEU A 143 19.17 16.93 16.93
CA LEU A 143 18.76 17.45 18.24
C LEU A 143 19.60 16.89 19.39
N ASP A 144 19.97 15.61 19.32
CA ASP A 144 20.85 14.97 20.29
C ASP A 144 22.22 15.62 20.27
N GLU A 145 22.80 15.92 19.11
CA GLU A 145 24.07 16.60 18.96
C GLU A 145 24.01 18.04 19.45
N GLN A 146 22.92 18.78 19.15
CA GLN A 146 22.70 20.13 19.70
C GLN A 146 22.64 20.12 21.22
N LEU A 147 21.98 19.12 21.82
CA LEU A 147 21.89 18.97 23.26
C LEU A 147 23.27 18.71 23.87
N ALA A 148 24.09 17.87 23.25
CA ALA A 148 25.45 17.59 23.69
C ALA A 148 26.33 18.86 23.67
N ILE A 149 26.30 19.63 22.58
CA ILE A 149 26.99 20.90 22.44
C ILE A 149 26.52 21.92 23.50
N SER A 150 25.22 22.01 23.72
CA SER A 150 24.64 22.94 24.71
C SER A 150 25.10 22.61 26.13
N ARG A 151 25.14 21.32 26.50
CA ARG A 151 25.65 20.86 27.80
C ARG A 151 27.15 21.17 27.98
N GLN A 152 27.95 20.89 26.96
CA GLN A 152 29.36 21.22 26.99
C GLN A 152 29.60 22.72 27.13
N THR A 153 28.82 23.54 26.44
CA THR A 153 28.89 25.00 26.54
C THR A 153 28.53 25.47 27.96
N GLU A 154 27.47 24.93 28.55
CA GLU A 154 27.07 25.24 29.94
C GLU A 154 28.19 24.90 30.94
N GLU A 155 28.83 23.74 30.82
CA GLU A 155 29.96 23.34 31.68
C GLU A 155 31.12 24.30 31.53
N THR A 156 31.42 24.70 30.30
CA THR A 156 32.50 25.68 30.03
C THR A 156 32.21 27.04 30.68
N TRP A 157 30.96 27.52 30.55
CA TRP A 157 30.55 28.79 31.18
C TRP A 157 30.62 28.73 32.71
N LYS A 158 30.17 27.62 33.31
CA LYS A 158 30.30 27.39 34.77
C LYS A 158 31.75 27.45 35.24
N ALA A 159 32.66 26.80 34.48
CA ALA A 159 34.10 26.82 34.80
C ALA A 159 34.70 28.22 34.68
N VAL A 160 34.36 28.98 33.65
CA VAL A 160 34.81 30.36 33.45
C VAL A 160 34.29 31.26 34.55
N SER A 161 33.00 31.16 34.89
CA SER A 161 32.40 31.95 35.98
C SER A 161 33.08 31.67 37.32
N TYR A 162 33.34 30.39 37.62
CA TYR A 162 34.02 30.02 38.86
C TYR A 162 35.46 30.57 38.93
N THR A 163 36.24 30.50 37.84
CA THR A 163 37.60 31.11 37.80
C THR A 163 37.59 32.61 37.90
N HIS A 164 36.59 33.29 37.33
CA HIS A 164 36.43 34.73 37.39
C HIS A 164 36.10 35.20 38.81
N LEU A 165 35.17 34.52 39.50
CA LEU A 165 34.87 34.81 40.90
C LEU A 165 36.08 34.65 41.82
N ARG A 166 36.84 33.57 41.66
CA ARG A 166 38.06 33.29 42.46
C ARG A 166 39.17 34.28 42.22
N ALA A 167 39.32 34.81 40.99
CA ALA A 167 40.27 35.86 40.68
C ALA A 167 39.95 37.20 41.31
N HIS A 168 38.65 37.48 41.61
CA HIS A 168 38.24 38.70 42.30
C HIS A 168 38.33 38.62 43.85
N GLU A 169 38.42 37.42 44.42
CA GLU A 169 38.59 37.21 45.86
C GLU A 169 40.07 37.28 46.33
N THR A 170 41.00 37.25 45.39
CA THR A 170 42.45 37.36 45.67
C THR A 170 43.01 38.72 45.27
#